data_3c053404803dd1217c993263f8fc97c6
#
_entry.id   3c053404803dd1217c993263f8fc97c6
#
_cell.length_a   1.000
_cell.length_b   1.000
_cell.length_c   1.000
_cell.angle_alpha   90.00
_cell.angle_beta   90.00
_cell.angle_gamma   90.00
#
_symmetry.space_group_name_H-M   'P 1'
#
loop_
_entity.id
_entity.type
_entity.pdbx_description
1 polymer ?
#
loop_
_entity_poly.entity_id
_entity_poly.type
_entity_poly.pdbx_seq_one_letter_code
_entity_poly.pdbx_strand_id
1 'polypeptide(L)'
;DIKMPGLSGLDLVEKLSEPGRVLEFILLTGYADFEYAHRALSHRVHHYLLKPCNEQQIIEAVQQAAQSIYTRRQLQQMEPTCAGVARPEYSETVQKVVDYLEKHYSDAALSLKGLAANYLFMNPDYVSRQFLQQTGYRFVDYLLALRIRKAQWLLVNGVPPQQVPERVGYSANPQYFVHLFSKATGMTPKEYARENGR
;
A
#
# COMPACT_ATOMS: atom_id res chain seq x y z
N ASP A 1 -15.53 -18.09 7.91
CA ASP A 1 -15.13 -18.70 9.17
C ASP A 1 -13.74 -19.33 9.12
N ILE A 2 -13.05 -19.37 10.27
CA ILE A 2 -11.73 -20.03 10.37
C ILE A 2 -11.91 -21.52 10.63
N LYS A 3 -12.72 -21.89 11.61
CA LYS A 3 -13.00 -23.32 11.93
C LYS A 3 -14.17 -23.82 11.11
N MET A 4 -13.87 -24.66 10.12
CA MET A 4 -14.87 -25.34 9.30
C MET A 4 -14.51 -26.82 9.18
N PRO A 5 -15.49 -27.72 9.02
CA PRO A 5 -15.21 -29.14 8.77
C PRO A 5 -14.40 -29.31 7.47
N GLY A 6 -13.29 -30.05 7.53
CA GLY A 6 -12.41 -30.31 6.40
C GLY A 6 -11.33 -29.25 6.23
N LEU A 7 -11.52 -28.27 5.37
CA LEU A 7 -10.55 -27.21 5.08
C LEU A 7 -10.82 -26.00 5.96
N SER A 8 -9.80 -25.50 6.68
CA SER A 8 -9.96 -24.27 7.48
C SER A 8 -10.02 -23.02 6.58
N GLY A 9 -10.61 -21.92 7.10
CA GLY A 9 -10.64 -20.66 6.38
C GLY A 9 -9.24 -20.11 6.07
N LEU A 10 -8.26 -20.36 6.93
CA LEU A 10 -6.86 -19.98 6.69
C LEU A 10 -6.20 -20.81 5.60
N ASP A 11 -6.46 -22.12 5.57
CA ASP A 11 -5.95 -22.99 4.50
C ASP A 11 -6.57 -22.62 3.14
N LEU A 12 -7.83 -22.16 3.14
CA LEU A 12 -8.48 -21.64 1.95
C LEU A 12 -7.82 -20.34 1.47
N VAL A 13 -7.52 -19.41 2.38
CA VAL A 13 -6.79 -18.17 2.07
C VAL A 13 -5.43 -18.50 1.46
N GLU A 14 -4.67 -19.44 2.05
CA GLU A 14 -3.38 -19.87 1.54
C GLU A 14 -3.48 -20.40 0.11
N LYS A 15 -4.43 -21.33 -0.15
CA LYS A 15 -4.65 -21.90 -1.48
C LYS A 15 -5.10 -20.89 -2.54
N LEU A 16 -5.84 -19.84 -2.15
CA LEU A 16 -6.32 -18.81 -3.07
C LEU A 16 -5.33 -17.65 -3.25
N SER A 17 -4.29 -17.57 -2.41
CA SER A 17 -3.26 -16.51 -2.45
C SER A 17 -2.22 -16.76 -3.53
N GLU A 18 -2.65 -17.07 -4.75
CA GLU A 18 -1.75 -17.26 -5.89
C GLU A 18 -1.16 -15.93 -6.38
N PRO A 19 0.10 -15.92 -6.86
CA PRO A 19 0.68 -14.75 -7.51
C PRO A 19 -0.15 -14.30 -8.72
N GLY A 20 -0.47 -13.00 -8.78
CA GLY A 20 -1.24 -12.42 -9.88
C GLY A 20 -2.76 -12.31 -9.65
N ARG A 21 -3.31 -12.95 -8.64
CA ARG A 21 -4.72 -12.74 -8.25
C ARG A 21 -4.86 -11.57 -7.28
N VAL A 22 -5.73 -10.62 -7.60
CA VAL A 22 -6.10 -9.51 -6.72
C VAL A 22 -7.32 -9.93 -5.90
N LEU A 23 -7.06 -10.52 -4.74
CA LEU A 23 -8.09 -10.93 -3.78
C LEU A 23 -7.84 -10.24 -2.44
N GLU A 24 -8.91 -9.87 -1.76
CA GLU A 24 -8.91 -9.45 -0.36
C GLU A 24 -9.78 -10.41 0.45
N PHE A 25 -9.31 -10.74 1.65
CA PHE A 25 -9.98 -11.69 2.52
C PHE A 25 -10.48 -11.00 3.78
N ILE A 26 -11.73 -11.26 4.12
CA ILE A 26 -12.34 -10.85 5.38
C ILE A 26 -12.64 -12.13 6.16
N LEU A 27 -11.97 -12.34 7.29
CA LEU A 27 -12.23 -13.48 8.15
C LEU A 27 -13.20 -13.11 9.28
N LEU A 28 -14.26 -13.91 9.41
CA LEU A 28 -15.18 -13.84 10.54
C LEU A 28 -14.94 -15.04 11.44
N THR A 29 -14.82 -14.84 12.74
CA THR A 29 -14.58 -15.94 13.69
C THR A 29 -15.23 -15.70 15.04
N GLY A 30 -15.69 -16.78 15.69
CA GLY A 30 -16.16 -16.75 17.07
C GLY A 30 -15.06 -16.90 18.12
N TYR A 31 -13.81 -17.06 17.70
CA TYR A 31 -12.67 -17.33 18.60
C TYR A 31 -11.69 -16.17 18.57
N ALA A 32 -11.47 -15.56 19.74
CA ALA A 32 -10.41 -14.57 19.97
C ALA A 32 -9.06 -15.28 20.20
N ASP A 33 -8.63 -16.10 19.25
CA ASP A 33 -7.38 -16.85 19.36
C ASP A 33 -6.25 -16.09 18.67
N PHE A 34 -5.25 -15.71 19.45
CA PHE A 34 -4.11 -14.93 18.98
C PHE A 34 -3.33 -15.66 17.87
N GLU A 35 -3.24 -17.00 17.91
CA GLU A 35 -2.55 -17.77 16.87
C GLU A 35 -3.23 -17.66 15.52
N TYR A 36 -4.56 -17.67 15.47
CA TYR A 36 -5.30 -17.49 14.22
C TYR A 36 -5.18 -16.08 13.66
N ALA A 37 -5.21 -15.08 14.52
CA ALA A 37 -5.00 -13.69 14.11
C ALA A 37 -3.58 -13.49 13.55
N HIS A 38 -2.56 -14.06 14.19
CA HIS A 38 -1.17 -14.00 13.74
C HIS A 38 -0.97 -14.73 12.40
N ARG A 39 -1.53 -15.93 12.23
CA ARG A 39 -1.51 -16.66 10.95
C ARG A 39 -2.27 -15.93 9.85
N ALA A 40 -3.41 -15.30 10.15
CA ALA A 40 -4.15 -14.48 9.20
C ALA A 40 -3.31 -13.30 8.66
N LEU A 41 -2.57 -12.62 9.53
CA LEU A 41 -1.66 -11.53 9.14
C LEU A 41 -0.54 -12.01 8.22
N SER A 42 0.01 -13.21 8.42
CA SER A 42 1.07 -13.77 7.55
C SER A 42 0.54 -14.12 6.14
N HIS A 43 -0.76 -14.39 5.99
CA HIS A 43 -1.42 -14.71 4.72
C HIS A 43 -2.13 -13.51 4.06
N ARG A 44 -1.77 -12.27 4.41
CA ARG A 44 -2.35 -11.04 3.83
C ARG A 44 -3.84 -10.84 4.11
N VAL A 45 -4.37 -11.41 5.19
CA VAL A 45 -5.71 -11.12 5.65
C VAL A 45 -5.67 -9.80 6.41
N HIS A 46 -6.26 -8.75 5.85
CA HIS A 46 -6.24 -7.42 6.45
C HIS A 46 -7.46 -7.14 7.32
N HIS A 47 -8.51 -7.96 7.20
CA HIS A 47 -9.77 -7.76 7.90
C HIS A 47 -10.16 -9.02 8.68
N TYR A 48 -10.13 -8.87 10.00
CA TYR A 48 -10.47 -9.92 10.96
C TYR A 48 -11.59 -9.42 11.88
N LEU A 49 -12.76 -10.04 11.81
CA LEU A 49 -13.93 -9.68 12.59
C LEU A 49 -14.27 -10.78 13.60
N LEU A 50 -14.46 -10.39 14.86
CA LEU A 50 -14.94 -11.29 15.92
C LEU A 50 -16.47 -11.34 15.94
N LYS A 51 -17.02 -12.54 15.96
CA LYS A 51 -18.45 -12.78 16.21
C LYS A 51 -18.74 -12.67 17.72
N PRO A 52 -19.85 -12.02 18.09
CA PRO A 52 -20.85 -11.36 17.25
C PRO A 52 -20.35 -10.02 16.69
N CYS A 53 -20.42 -9.82 15.39
CA CYS A 53 -20.13 -8.55 14.74
C CYS A 53 -21.43 -7.86 14.31
N ASN A 54 -21.46 -6.54 14.39
CA ASN A 54 -22.60 -5.75 13.96
C ASN A 54 -22.50 -5.41 12.46
N GLU A 55 -23.61 -4.94 11.89
CA GLU A 55 -23.72 -4.56 10.48
C GLU A 55 -22.68 -3.51 10.09
N GLN A 56 -22.45 -2.51 10.93
CA GLN A 56 -21.50 -1.42 10.67
C GLN A 56 -20.07 -1.94 10.51
N GLN A 57 -19.63 -2.86 11.36
CA GLN A 57 -18.30 -3.48 11.28
C GLN A 57 -18.10 -4.28 9.98
N ILE A 58 -19.15 -4.96 9.53
CA ILE A 58 -19.12 -5.70 8.26
C ILE A 58 -19.02 -4.73 7.08
N ILE A 59 -19.85 -3.68 7.07
CA ILE A 59 -19.83 -2.64 6.03
C ILE A 59 -18.43 -2.00 5.95
N GLU A 60 -17.85 -1.60 7.07
CA GLU A 60 -16.52 -1.00 7.10
C GLU A 60 -15.44 -1.94 6.56
N ALA A 61 -15.46 -3.20 6.96
CA ALA A 61 -14.50 -4.19 6.46
C ALA A 61 -14.63 -4.42 4.95
N VAL A 62 -15.87 -4.52 4.43
CA VAL A 62 -16.13 -4.67 3.00
C VAL A 62 -15.70 -3.43 2.21
N GLN A 63 -15.98 -2.23 2.72
CA GLN A 63 -15.56 -0.99 2.07
C GLN A 63 -14.03 -0.87 2.02
N GLN A 64 -13.33 -1.22 3.10
CA GLN A 64 -11.87 -1.21 3.14
C GLN A 64 -11.27 -2.26 2.19
N ALA A 65 -11.83 -3.47 2.15
CA ALA A 65 -11.40 -4.52 1.23
C ALA A 65 -11.62 -4.11 -0.25
N ALA A 66 -12.78 -3.54 -0.57
CA ALA A 66 -13.08 -3.04 -1.90
C ALA A 66 -12.11 -1.92 -2.33
N GLN A 67 -11.80 -1.00 -1.41
CA GLN A 67 -10.82 0.06 -1.63
C GLN A 67 -9.42 -0.50 -1.89
N SER A 68 -8.99 -1.51 -1.14
CA SER A 68 -7.70 -2.19 -1.36
C SER A 68 -7.62 -2.84 -2.75
N ILE A 69 -8.68 -3.53 -3.19
CA ILE A 69 -8.74 -4.14 -4.52
C ILE A 69 -8.66 -3.07 -5.61
N TYR A 70 -9.45 -2.00 -5.48
CA TYR A 70 -9.47 -0.90 -6.45
C TYR A 70 -8.07 -0.28 -6.59
N THR A 71 -7.43 -0.01 -5.47
CA THR A 71 -6.08 0.53 -5.36
C THR A 71 -5.04 -0.36 -6.06
N ARG A 72 -5.08 -1.67 -5.79
CA ARG A 72 -4.14 -2.63 -6.43
C ARG A 72 -4.37 -2.76 -7.93
N ARG A 73 -5.61 -2.76 -8.39
CA ARG A 73 -5.92 -2.81 -9.83
C ARG A 73 -5.42 -1.56 -10.55
N GLN A 74 -5.54 -0.38 -9.95
CA GLN A 74 -4.99 0.84 -10.51
C GLN A 74 -3.45 0.81 -10.58
N LEU A 75 -2.78 0.29 -9.55
CA LEU A 75 -1.32 0.13 -9.54
C LEU A 75 -0.83 -0.85 -10.61
N GLN A 76 -1.58 -1.93 -10.89
CA GLN A 76 -1.25 -2.88 -11.96
C GLN A 76 -1.51 -2.34 -13.37
N GLN A 77 -2.47 -1.43 -13.53
CA GLN A 77 -2.78 -0.78 -14.82
C GLN A 77 -1.90 0.43 -15.12
N MET A 78 -1.15 0.92 -14.13
CA MET A 78 -0.12 1.96 -14.34
C MET A 78 1.16 1.31 -14.85
N GLU A 79 1.16 0.83 -16.09
CA GLU A 79 2.38 0.61 -16.86
C GLU A 79 3.20 1.91 -16.90
N PRO A 80 4.55 1.85 -16.89
CA PRO A 80 5.37 3.04 -16.94
C PRO A 80 5.39 3.62 -18.37
N THR A 81 4.27 4.11 -18.85
CA THR A 81 4.21 4.92 -20.06
C THR A 81 4.37 6.37 -19.66
N CYS A 82 5.60 6.83 -19.66
CA CYS A 82 5.92 8.25 -19.75
C CYS A 82 5.46 8.76 -21.12
N ALA A 83 4.17 9.07 -21.31
CA ALA A 83 3.63 10.05 -22.24
C ALA A 83 2.10 9.89 -22.36
N GLY A 84 1.35 10.90 -21.96
CA GLY A 84 0.03 11.15 -22.56
C GLY A 84 -1.21 10.64 -21.82
N VAL A 85 -1.15 10.19 -20.58
CA VAL A 85 -2.37 9.94 -19.78
C VAL A 85 -2.82 11.25 -19.14
N ALA A 86 -4.03 11.72 -19.48
CA ALA A 86 -4.66 12.86 -18.83
C ALA A 86 -4.60 12.66 -17.31
N ARG A 87 -3.90 13.55 -16.62
CA ARG A 87 -3.85 13.55 -15.14
C ARG A 87 -5.29 13.69 -14.65
N PRO A 88 -5.74 12.88 -13.65
CA PRO A 88 -7.04 13.15 -13.03
C PRO A 88 -7.08 14.61 -12.60
N GLU A 89 -8.17 15.31 -12.89
CA GLU A 89 -8.36 16.69 -12.44
C GLU A 89 -8.58 16.70 -10.92
N TYR A 90 -7.50 16.78 -10.18
CA TYR A 90 -7.53 17.00 -8.75
C TYR A 90 -7.86 18.46 -8.45
N SER A 91 -8.51 18.72 -7.32
CA SER A 91 -8.58 20.08 -6.80
C SER A 91 -7.18 20.69 -6.63
N GLU A 92 -7.08 22.00 -6.70
CA GLU A 92 -5.80 22.71 -6.57
C GLU A 92 -5.01 22.26 -5.31
N THR A 93 -5.72 22.04 -4.20
CA THR A 93 -5.12 21.58 -2.94
C THR A 93 -4.50 20.18 -3.08
N VAL A 94 -5.24 19.23 -3.65
CA VAL A 94 -4.76 17.85 -3.82
C VAL A 94 -3.65 17.80 -4.86
N GLN A 95 -3.75 18.59 -5.93
CA GLN A 95 -2.69 18.69 -6.93
C GLN A 95 -1.37 19.21 -6.32
N LYS A 96 -1.44 20.25 -5.46
CA LYS A 96 -0.28 20.75 -4.72
C LYS A 96 0.35 19.68 -3.81
N VAL A 97 -0.48 18.83 -3.16
CA VAL A 97 0.03 17.71 -2.36
C VAL A 97 0.77 16.70 -3.24
N VAL A 98 0.18 16.29 -4.36
CA VAL A 98 0.78 15.32 -5.29
C VAL A 98 2.08 15.87 -5.87
N ASP A 99 2.10 17.11 -6.33
CA ASP A 99 3.30 17.75 -6.88
C ASP A 99 4.42 17.89 -5.83
N TYR A 100 4.05 18.16 -4.58
CA TYR A 100 5.01 18.20 -3.48
C TYR A 100 5.60 16.82 -3.19
N LEU A 101 4.76 15.78 -3.17
CA LEU A 101 5.20 14.39 -2.98
C LEU A 101 6.17 13.94 -4.07
N GLU A 102 5.88 14.24 -5.34
CA GLU A 102 6.75 13.88 -6.47
C GLU A 102 8.14 14.56 -6.40
N LYS A 103 8.24 15.72 -5.78
CA LYS A 103 9.51 16.45 -5.60
C LYS A 103 10.27 16.04 -4.33
N HIS A 104 9.55 15.67 -3.27
CA HIS A 104 10.12 15.49 -1.92
C HIS A 104 9.98 14.07 -1.37
N TYR A 105 9.64 13.07 -2.20
CA TYR A 105 9.44 11.68 -1.76
C TYR A 105 10.63 11.08 -1.02
N SER A 106 11.85 11.55 -1.26
CA SER A 106 13.08 11.08 -0.61
C SER A 106 13.27 11.62 0.80
N ASP A 107 12.49 12.61 1.24
CA ASP A 107 12.55 13.11 2.60
C ASP A 107 11.94 12.11 3.59
N ALA A 108 12.77 11.56 4.49
CA ALA A 108 12.33 10.59 5.49
C ALA A 108 11.34 11.19 6.51
N ALA A 109 11.38 12.50 6.77
CA ALA A 109 10.52 13.21 7.70
C ALA A 109 9.18 13.64 7.09
N LEU A 110 8.96 13.36 5.79
CA LEU A 110 7.76 13.79 5.07
C LEU A 110 6.48 13.23 5.69
N SER A 111 5.60 14.13 6.12
CA SER A 111 4.32 13.79 6.71
C SER A 111 3.22 14.75 6.22
N LEU A 112 1.97 14.25 6.16
CA LEU A 112 0.83 15.08 5.78
C LEU A 112 0.65 16.28 6.72
N LYS A 113 0.85 16.06 8.03
CA LYS A 113 0.72 17.13 9.04
C LYS A 113 1.74 18.24 8.78
N GLY A 114 2.99 17.87 8.54
CA GLY A 114 4.06 18.85 8.23
C GLY A 114 3.78 19.58 6.92
N LEU A 115 3.36 18.86 5.86
CA LEU A 115 3.02 19.47 4.57
C LEU A 115 1.83 20.40 4.68
N ALA A 116 0.76 19.98 5.35
CA ALA A 116 -0.45 20.80 5.51
C ALA A 116 -0.16 22.08 6.31
N ALA A 117 0.62 21.97 7.41
CA ALA A 117 0.94 23.13 8.26
C ALA A 117 1.96 24.07 7.63
N ASN A 118 3.03 23.55 7.01
CA ASN A 118 4.20 24.37 6.62
C ASN A 118 4.18 24.79 5.14
N TYR A 119 3.46 24.05 4.29
CA TYR A 119 3.43 24.33 2.86
C TYR A 119 2.06 24.81 2.37
N LEU A 120 0.97 24.17 2.82
CA LEU A 120 -0.38 24.54 2.41
C LEU A 120 -1.03 25.58 3.32
N PHE A 121 -0.57 25.71 4.56
CA PHE A 121 -1.19 26.55 5.59
C PHE A 121 -2.67 26.22 5.83
N MET A 122 -2.98 24.91 5.82
CA MET A 122 -4.34 24.37 5.90
C MET A 122 -4.47 23.38 7.05
N ASN A 123 -5.71 23.14 7.49
CA ASN A 123 -5.99 22.13 8.49
C ASN A 123 -5.64 20.72 7.96
N PRO A 124 -4.78 19.94 8.66
CA PRO A 124 -4.34 18.62 8.22
C PRO A 124 -5.48 17.61 8.02
N ASP A 125 -6.53 17.66 8.85
CA ASP A 125 -7.66 16.75 8.75
C ASP A 125 -8.51 17.04 7.50
N TYR A 126 -8.64 18.30 7.13
CA TYR A 126 -9.29 18.71 5.89
C TYR A 126 -8.50 18.19 4.68
N VAL A 127 -7.19 18.43 4.65
CA VAL A 127 -6.31 17.98 3.56
C VAL A 127 -6.33 16.46 3.46
N SER A 128 -6.28 15.74 4.59
CA SER A 128 -6.34 14.28 4.63
C SER A 128 -7.61 13.72 4.00
N ARG A 129 -8.76 14.29 4.35
CA ARG A 129 -10.07 13.87 3.79
C ARG A 129 -10.16 14.16 2.29
N GLN A 130 -9.76 15.35 1.85
CA GLN A 130 -9.77 15.74 0.44
C GLN A 130 -8.83 14.84 -0.38
N PHE A 131 -7.63 14.60 0.14
CA PHE A 131 -6.64 13.75 -0.51
C PHE A 131 -7.17 12.32 -0.66
N LEU A 132 -7.71 11.72 0.40
CA LEU A 132 -8.31 10.39 0.36
C LEU A 132 -9.50 10.32 -0.61
N GLN A 133 -10.39 11.31 -0.57
CA GLN A 133 -11.59 11.34 -1.41
C GLN A 133 -11.25 11.42 -2.91
N GLN A 134 -10.24 12.18 -3.29
CA GLN A 134 -9.92 12.42 -4.70
C GLN A 134 -8.89 11.42 -5.24
N THR A 135 -7.93 10.97 -4.43
CA THR A 135 -6.91 10.01 -4.87
C THR A 135 -7.29 8.56 -4.60
N GLY A 136 -8.24 8.31 -3.70
CA GLY A 136 -8.58 6.98 -3.21
C GLY A 136 -7.56 6.41 -2.21
N TYR A 137 -6.50 7.14 -1.87
CA TYR A 137 -5.41 6.68 -1.01
C TYR A 137 -5.27 7.52 0.25
N ARG A 138 -4.89 6.87 1.36
CA ARG A 138 -4.30 7.62 2.47
C ARG A 138 -2.94 8.17 2.04
N PHE A 139 -2.57 9.32 2.55
CA PHE A 139 -1.30 9.96 2.23
C PHE A 139 -0.08 9.02 2.39
N VAL A 140 -0.05 8.23 3.47
CA VAL A 140 1.06 7.31 3.76
C VAL A 140 1.16 6.20 2.72
N ASP A 141 0.00 5.67 2.30
CA ASP A 141 -0.07 4.59 1.30
C ASP A 141 0.32 5.11 -0.09
N TYR A 142 -0.12 6.31 -0.43
CA TYR A 142 0.27 6.99 -1.67
C TYR A 142 1.78 7.26 -1.71
N LEU A 143 2.35 7.81 -0.62
CA LEU A 143 3.79 8.06 -0.52
C LEU A 143 4.59 6.76 -0.60
N LEU A 144 4.13 5.68 0.04
CA LEU A 144 4.77 4.37 -0.07
C LEU A 144 4.75 3.87 -1.52
N ALA A 145 3.61 3.90 -2.19
CA ALA A 145 3.48 3.48 -3.59
C ALA A 145 4.39 4.29 -4.51
N LEU A 146 4.47 5.61 -4.31
CA LEU A 146 5.37 6.49 -5.04
C LEU A 146 6.83 6.10 -4.82
N ARG A 147 7.26 5.87 -3.57
CA ARG A 147 8.62 5.45 -3.22
C ARG A 147 8.99 4.10 -3.83
N ILE A 148 8.08 3.12 -3.81
CA ILE A 148 8.28 1.83 -4.46
C ILE A 148 8.47 1.99 -5.96
N ARG A 149 7.61 2.77 -6.64
CA ARG A 149 7.74 3.06 -8.08
C ARG A 149 9.07 3.74 -8.43
N LYS A 150 9.49 4.73 -7.64
CA LYS A 150 10.80 5.39 -7.82
C LYS A 150 11.95 4.41 -7.58
N ALA A 151 11.83 3.51 -6.60
CA ALA A 151 12.82 2.46 -6.34
C ALA A 151 12.93 1.48 -7.51
N GLN A 152 11.82 1.03 -8.08
CA GLN A 152 11.81 0.18 -9.28
C GLN A 152 12.55 0.87 -10.44
N TRP A 153 12.22 2.14 -10.68
CA TRP A 153 12.89 2.92 -11.72
C TRP A 153 14.40 3.04 -11.48
N LEU A 154 14.83 3.31 -10.23
CA LEU A 154 16.25 3.38 -9.87
C LEU A 154 16.97 2.05 -10.12
N LEU A 155 16.36 0.93 -9.75
CA LEU A 155 16.92 -0.42 -9.93
C LEU A 155 17.08 -0.78 -11.42
N VAL A 156 16.07 -0.49 -12.23
CA VAL A 156 16.12 -0.72 -13.70
C VAL A 156 17.19 0.14 -14.36
N ASN A 157 17.45 1.34 -13.84
CA ASN A 157 18.51 2.25 -14.33
C ASN A 157 19.88 2.00 -13.68
N GLY A 158 20.12 0.83 -13.10
CA GLY A 158 21.42 0.38 -12.65
C GLY A 158 21.89 0.94 -11.31
N VAL A 159 21.02 1.57 -10.52
CA VAL A 159 21.37 2.00 -9.17
C VAL A 159 21.54 0.77 -8.27
N PRO A 160 22.68 0.64 -7.55
CA PRO A 160 22.91 -0.48 -6.66
C PRO A 160 21.78 -0.65 -5.63
N PRO A 161 21.25 -1.88 -5.42
CA PRO A 161 20.13 -2.11 -4.50
C PRO A 161 20.36 -1.60 -3.08
N GLN A 162 21.60 -1.56 -2.63
CA GLN A 162 21.99 -1.07 -1.29
C GLN A 162 21.80 0.45 -1.13
N GLN A 163 21.86 1.22 -2.23
CA GLN A 163 21.72 2.68 -2.23
C GLN A 163 20.25 3.12 -2.40
N VAL A 164 19.39 2.23 -2.88
CA VAL A 164 17.99 2.58 -3.18
C VAL A 164 17.20 3.02 -1.95
N PRO A 165 17.29 2.36 -0.77
CA PRO A 165 16.54 2.77 0.42
C PRO A 165 16.81 4.23 0.80
N GLU A 166 18.05 4.67 0.77
CA GLU A 166 18.44 6.06 1.08
C GLU A 166 17.82 7.04 0.10
N ARG A 167 17.87 6.73 -1.20
CA ARG A 167 17.33 7.60 -2.27
C ARG A 167 15.81 7.72 -2.28
N VAL A 168 15.11 6.83 -1.59
CA VAL A 168 13.64 6.85 -1.49
C VAL A 168 13.13 7.15 -0.07
N GLY A 169 13.99 7.71 0.80
CA GLY A 169 13.58 8.22 2.10
C GLY A 169 13.52 7.17 3.22
N TYR A 170 14.30 6.09 3.11
CA TYR A 170 14.45 5.04 4.14
C TYR A 170 15.89 4.91 4.65
N SER A 171 16.65 6.01 4.69
CA SER A 171 18.02 6.04 5.18
C SER A 171 18.17 5.51 6.60
N ALA A 172 17.23 5.82 7.50
CA ALA A 172 17.25 5.39 8.89
C ALA A 172 16.93 3.90 9.09
N ASN A 173 16.20 3.26 8.15
CA ASN A 173 15.83 1.85 8.27
C ASN A 173 15.76 1.15 6.89
N PRO A 174 16.93 0.85 6.28
CA PRO A 174 17.00 0.20 4.97
C PRO A 174 16.36 -1.19 4.94
N GLN A 175 16.44 -1.95 6.03
CA GLN A 175 15.87 -3.30 6.12
C GLN A 175 14.35 -3.28 6.06
N TYR A 176 13.74 -2.30 6.71
CA TYR A 176 12.29 -2.10 6.64
C TYR A 176 11.84 -1.78 5.21
N PHE A 177 12.60 -0.98 4.47
CA PHE A 177 12.32 -0.73 3.06
C PHE A 177 12.37 -2.02 2.22
N VAL A 178 13.39 -2.87 2.41
CA VAL A 178 13.49 -4.16 1.70
C VAL A 178 12.23 -5.00 1.92
N HIS A 179 11.74 -5.06 3.17
CA HIS A 179 10.50 -5.76 3.49
C HIS A 179 9.28 -5.15 2.77
N LEU A 180 9.12 -3.83 2.79
CA LEU A 180 8.04 -3.12 2.11
C LEU A 180 8.08 -3.33 0.59
N PHE A 181 9.28 -3.23 -0.01
CA PHE A 181 9.49 -3.45 -1.43
C PHE A 181 9.14 -4.88 -1.84
N SER A 182 9.64 -5.88 -1.09
CA SER A 182 9.33 -7.28 -1.35
C SER A 182 7.84 -7.60 -1.21
N LYS A 183 7.20 -6.99 -0.21
CA LYS A 183 5.74 -7.12 -0.04
C LYS A 183 4.95 -6.51 -1.21
N ALA A 184 5.42 -5.41 -1.76
CA ALA A 184 4.75 -4.71 -2.85
C ALA A 184 4.98 -5.34 -4.22
N THR A 185 6.20 -5.87 -4.47
CA THR A 185 6.63 -6.34 -5.80
C THR A 185 6.71 -7.87 -5.92
N GLY A 186 6.69 -8.58 -4.79
CA GLY A 186 6.91 -10.03 -4.74
C GLY A 186 8.39 -10.44 -4.77
N MET A 187 9.32 -9.49 -4.91
CA MET A 187 10.76 -9.72 -5.07
C MET A 187 11.56 -8.78 -4.17
N THR A 188 12.75 -9.21 -3.73
CA THR A 188 13.68 -8.28 -3.09
C THR A 188 14.24 -7.27 -4.09
N PRO A 189 14.71 -6.08 -3.65
CA PRO A 189 15.34 -5.10 -4.55
C PRO A 189 16.51 -5.69 -5.38
N LYS A 190 17.25 -6.65 -4.80
CA LYS A 190 18.36 -7.34 -5.48
C LYS A 190 17.88 -8.26 -6.60
N GLU A 191 16.84 -9.04 -6.33
CA GLU A 191 16.19 -9.91 -7.33
C GLU A 191 15.56 -9.09 -8.43
N TYR A 192 14.85 -8.02 -8.08
CA TYR A 192 14.22 -7.12 -9.03
C TYR A 192 15.24 -6.47 -9.97
N ALA A 193 16.37 -6.01 -9.44
CA ALA A 193 17.45 -5.44 -10.25
C ALA A 193 18.08 -6.48 -11.20
N ARG A 194 18.21 -7.73 -10.77
CA ARG A 194 18.75 -8.81 -11.60
C ARG A 194 17.81 -9.18 -12.75
N GLU A 195 16.51 -9.19 -12.52
CA GLU A 195 15.51 -9.60 -13.51
C GLU A 195 15.11 -8.49 -14.48
N ASN A 196 15.11 -7.23 -14.02
CA ASN A 196 14.61 -6.08 -14.78
C ASN A 196 15.70 -5.03 -15.05
N GLY A 197 16.90 -5.16 -14.49
CA GLY A 197 18.03 -4.24 -14.74
C GLY A 197 18.63 -4.44 -16.13
N ARG A 198 19.07 -3.33 -16.73
CA ARG A 198 19.77 -3.32 -18.01
C ARG A 198 21.27 -3.49 -17.81
#